data_4e8b30271210ddcb2471349607da7c5f
#
_entry.id   4e8b30271210ddcb2471349607da7c5f
#
_cell.length_a   1.000
_cell.length_b   1.000
_cell.length_c   1.000
_cell.angle_alpha   90.00
_cell.angle_beta   90.00
_cell.angle_gamma   90.00
#
_symmetry.space_group_name_H-M   'P 1'
#
loop_
_entity.id
_entity.type
_entity.pdbx_description
1 polymer ?
#
loop_
_entity_poly.entity_id
_entity_poly.type
_entity_poly.pdbx_seq_one_letter_code
_entity_poly.pdbx_strand_id
1 'polypeptide(L)'
;MDNNLEIISCWTGELSPKMKADFMFVVNSVFGQYCSEEYFNMKYYENPYGESVVVVAYDNGSPVGADALWRNDLMGCQSYQSADTAVIESSRGQGIFTMMVKEKLSRIKDDSLIYGFPNRNSFPGFEKMGWTVGRMYKSLFSCKSFLEECDIMIDDVYANWWLKPQKGLLCIRKGEYYFLVRKKVGKPLCHVVGRVDREVATLYPEIKGLFILTYFSNTPSLLRMNDKGMPFILYKRRDVEIPYWKIDSV
;
A
#
# COMPACT_ATOMS: atom_id res chain seq x y z
N MET A 1 -7.93 5.76 -37.42
CA MET A 1 -8.99 5.62 -36.39
C MET A 1 -8.58 6.52 -35.27
N ASP A 2 -9.31 7.61 -35.05
CA ASP A 2 -9.01 8.50 -33.93
C ASP A 2 -9.32 7.73 -32.62
N ASN A 3 -8.27 7.31 -31.92
CA ASN A 3 -8.43 6.74 -30.60
C ASN A 3 -8.97 7.84 -29.68
N ASN A 4 -10.23 7.74 -29.30
CA ASN A 4 -10.85 8.66 -28.36
C ASN A 4 -10.52 8.19 -26.92
N LEU A 5 -9.23 8.34 -26.56
CA LEU A 5 -8.74 8.00 -25.21
C LEU A 5 -9.02 9.19 -24.28
N GLU A 6 -9.80 8.94 -23.25
CA GLU A 6 -10.17 9.91 -22.23
C GLU A 6 -9.67 9.45 -20.87
N ILE A 7 -9.08 10.36 -20.09
CA ILE A 7 -8.64 10.08 -18.70
C ILE A 7 -9.46 10.95 -17.76
N ILE A 8 -10.25 10.34 -16.91
CA ILE A 8 -11.12 11.04 -15.96
C ILE A 8 -10.62 10.77 -14.54
N SER A 9 -10.49 11.83 -13.75
CA SER A 9 -10.15 11.75 -12.34
C SER A 9 -11.13 12.52 -11.47
N CYS A 10 -11.39 12.04 -10.25
CA CYS A 10 -12.18 12.76 -9.26
C CYS A 10 -11.75 12.39 -7.83
N TRP A 11 -12.17 13.20 -6.87
CA TRP A 11 -12.11 12.83 -5.46
C TRP A 11 -13.20 11.79 -5.15
N THR A 12 -12.96 10.97 -4.14
CA THR A 12 -13.91 9.89 -3.79
C THR A 12 -15.29 10.40 -3.39
N GLY A 13 -15.40 11.60 -2.82
CA GLY A 13 -16.70 12.25 -2.54
C GLY A 13 -17.48 12.68 -3.78
N GLU A 14 -16.82 12.80 -4.92
CA GLU A 14 -17.41 13.19 -6.21
C GLU A 14 -17.65 11.98 -7.14
N LEU A 15 -17.23 10.79 -6.72
CA LEU A 15 -17.20 9.59 -7.55
C LEU A 15 -18.60 9.09 -7.91
N SER A 16 -18.94 9.11 -9.19
CA SER A 16 -20.20 8.58 -9.66
C SER A 16 -20.29 7.05 -9.52
N PRO A 17 -21.49 6.47 -9.31
CA PRO A 17 -21.68 5.01 -9.26
C PRO A 17 -21.14 4.30 -10.50
N LYS A 18 -21.28 4.91 -11.69
CA LYS A 18 -20.74 4.36 -12.93
C LYS A 18 -19.22 4.30 -12.91
N MET A 19 -18.55 5.41 -12.58
CA MET A 19 -17.08 5.46 -12.55
C MET A 19 -16.50 4.52 -11.48
N LYS A 20 -17.17 4.37 -10.33
CA LYS A 20 -16.82 3.37 -9.32
C LYS A 20 -16.88 1.95 -9.89
N ALA A 21 -17.98 1.61 -10.58
CA ALA A 21 -18.14 0.29 -11.19
C ALA A 21 -17.08 0.02 -12.27
N ASP A 22 -16.78 1.03 -13.09
CA ASP A 22 -15.76 0.97 -14.14
C ASP A 22 -14.35 0.78 -13.56
N PHE A 23 -14.02 1.50 -12.48
CA PHE A 23 -12.77 1.32 -11.74
C PHE A 23 -12.62 -0.11 -11.23
N MET A 24 -13.65 -0.61 -10.51
CA MET A 24 -13.66 -1.97 -9.98
C MET A 24 -13.56 -3.03 -11.08
N PHE A 25 -14.25 -2.80 -12.20
CA PHE A 25 -14.18 -3.70 -13.37
C PHE A 25 -12.74 -3.83 -13.89
N VAL A 26 -12.05 -2.71 -14.11
CA VAL A 26 -10.66 -2.73 -14.62
C VAL A 26 -9.72 -3.40 -13.62
N VAL A 27 -9.80 -3.03 -12.33
CA VAL A 27 -8.97 -3.62 -11.28
C VAL A 27 -9.17 -5.13 -11.20
N ASN A 28 -10.43 -5.59 -11.20
CA ASN A 28 -10.76 -7.02 -11.13
C ASN A 28 -10.37 -7.78 -12.39
N SER A 29 -10.44 -7.16 -13.57
CA SER A 29 -10.01 -7.78 -14.82
C SER A 29 -8.51 -8.07 -14.84
N VAL A 30 -7.70 -7.24 -14.15
CA VAL A 30 -6.24 -7.36 -14.14
C VAL A 30 -5.75 -8.22 -12.98
N PHE A 31 -6.35 -8.08 -11.79
CA PHE A 31 -5.87 -8.72 -10.55
C PHE A 31 -6.74 -9.89 -10.08
N GLY A 32 -7.85 -10.20 -10.75
CA GLY A 32 -8.72 -11.34 -10.44
C GLY A 32 -9.58 -11.12 -9.19
N GLN A 33 -10.76 -10.55 -9.35
CA GLN A 33 -11.81 -10.38 -8.31
C GLN A 33 -11.30 -9.88 -6.92
N TYR A 34 -10.27 -9.07 -6.94
CA TYR A 34 -9.60 -8.53 -5.77
C TYR A 34 -10.41 -7.41 -5.11
N CYS A 35 -11.05 -6.53 -5.92
CA CYS A 35 -11.76 -5.35 -5.47
C CYS A 35 -13.27 -5.63 -5.39
N SER A 36 -13.75 -6.10 -4.23
CA SER A 36 -15.18 -6.19 -3.95
C SER A 36 -15.77 -4.82 -3.61
N GLU A 37 -17.10 -4.71 -3.65
CA GLU A 37 -17.82 -3.51 -3.22
C GLU A 37 -17.48 -3.13 -1.77
N GLU A 38 -17.46 -4.11 -0.88
CA GLU A 38 -17.11 -3.95 0.53
C GLU A 38 -15.65 -3.46 0.70
N TYR A 39 -14.72 -4.08 -0.05
CA TYR A 39 -13.31 -3.66 -0.03
C TYR A 39 -13.13 -2.22 -0.53
N PHE A 40 -13.81 -1.87 -1.64
CA PHE A 40 -13.76 -0.52 -2.18
C PHE A 40 -14.30 0.51 -1.16
N ASN A 41 -15.45 0.23 -0.56
CA ASN A 41 -16.06 1.11 0.43
C ASN A 41 -15.16 1.30 1.64
N MET A 42 -14.64 0.23 2.22
CA MET A 42 -13.71 0.28 3.34
C MET A 42 -12.47 1.11 3.01
N LYS A 43 -11.88 0.88 1.82
CA LYS A 43 -10.62 1.52 1.43
C LYS A 43 -10.78 3.00 1.07
N TYR A 44 -11.85 3.34 0.37
CA TYR A 44 -11.98 4.64 -0.29
C TYR A 44 -13.06 5.54 0.32
N TYR A 45 -14.20 5.01 0.76
CA TYR A 45 -15.28 5.81 1.33
C TYR A 45 -15.24 5.91 2.84
N GLU A 46 -14.91 4.81 3.52
CA GLU A 46 -14.84 4.74 4.98
C GLU A 46 -13.45 5.06 5.51
N ASN A 47 -12.62 5.69 4.69
CA ASN A 47 -11.26 6.01 5.01
C ASN A 47 -11.17 7.15 6.04
N PRO A 48 -10.70 6.90 7.27
CA PRO A 48 -10.68 7.90 8.33
C PRO A 48 -9.65 9.02 8.10
N TYR A 49 -8.68 8.81 7.19
CA TYR A 49 -7.71 9.84 6.84
C TYR A 49 -8.27 10.87 5.85
N GLY A 50 -9.36 10.57 5.16
CA GLY A 50 -10.01 11.47 4.22
C GLY A 50 -10.09 10.95 2.79
N GLU A 51 -10.37 11.86 1.87
CA GLU A 51 -10.64 11.54 0.48
C GLU A 51 -9.39 11.07 -0.29
N SER A 52 -9.63 10.16 -1.20
CA SER A 52 -8.65 9.62 -2.16
C SER A 52 -8.96 10.16 -3.57
N VAL A 53 -7.98 10.08 -4.47
CA VAL A 53 -8.19 10.38 -5.89
C VAL A 53 -8.33 9.07 -6.64
N VAL A 54 -9.37 8.96 -7.46
CA VAL A 54 -9.63 7.83 -8.35
C VAL A 54 -9.52 8.29 -9.80
N VAL A 55 -8.90 7.46 -10.64
CA VAL A 55 -8.73 7.71 -12.07
C VAL A 55 -9.23 6.52 -12.87
N VAL A 56 -9.96 6.78 -13.94
CA VAL A 56 -10.34 5.77 -14.92
C VAL A 56 -9.97 6.28 -16.32
N ALA A 57 -9.35 5.42 -17.09
CA ALA A 57 -9.07 5.65 -18.52
C ALA A 57 -10.11 4.94 -19.36
N TYR A 58 -10.66 5.65 -20.33
CA TYR A 58 -11.64 5.14 -21.28
C TYR A 58 -11.08 5.17 -22.71
N ASP A 59 -11.28 4.10 -23.44
CA ASP A 59 -11.05 4.06 -24.89
C ASP A 59 -12.39 3.84 -25.60
N ASN A 60 -12.81 4.81 -26.40
CA ASN A 60 -14.11 4.82 -27.05
C ASN A 60 -15.28 4.52 -26.07
N GLY A 61 -15.22 5.12 -24.89
CA GLY A 61 -16.22 4.97 -23.82
C GLY A 61 -16.13 3.67 -23.01
N SER A 62 -15.22 2.75 -23.33
CA SER A 62 -14.99 1.51 -22.59
C SER A 62 -13.87 1.71 -21.55
N PRO A 63 -14.03 1.30 -20.29
CA PRO A 63 -13.00 1.46 -19.27
C PRO A 63 -11.84 0.47 -19.52
N VAL A 64 -10.62 1.01 -19.68
CA VAL A 64 -9.41 0.27 -20.04
C VAL A 64 -8.27 0.44 -19.04
N GLY A 65 -8.34 1.43 -18.16
CA GLY A 65 -7.34 1.69 -17.14
C GLY A 65 -7.98 2.17 -15.84
N ALA A 66 -7.37 1.83 -14.71
CA ALA A 66 -7.73 2.29 -13.38
C ALA A 66 -6.47 2.63 -12.58
N ASP A 67 -6.51 3.67 -11.76
CA ASP A 67 -5.41 4.08 -10.89
C ASP A 67 -5.97 4.90 -9.71
N ALA A 68 -5.26 4.91 -8.58
CA ALA A 68 -5.66 5.70 -7.44
C ALA A 68 -4.48 6.33 -6.70
N LEU A 69 -4.73 7.46 -6.05
CA LEU A 69 -3.98 7.94 -4.90
C LEU A 69 -4.84 7.70 -3.66
N TRP A 70 -4.60 6.58 -3.00
CA TRP A 70 -5.27 6.22 -1.77
C TRP A 70 -4.76 7.08 -0.63
N ARG A 71 -5.64 7.81 0.06
CA ARG A 71 -5.28 8.55 1.26
C ARG A 71 -4.81 7.56 2.34
N ASN A 72 -3.56 7.60 2.69
CA ASN A 72 -2.95 6.68 3.64
C ASN A 72 -1.79 7.38 4.35
N ASP A 73 -2.12 8.11 5.40
CA ASP A 73 -1.22 9.02 6.08
C ASP A 73 -0.01 8.31 6.71
N LEU A 74 1.12 8.96 6.70
CA LEU A 74 2.37 8.51 7.30
C LEU A 74 2.71 9.36 8.51
N MET A 75 2.80 8.75 9.69
CA MET A 75 3.25 9.40 10.93
C MET A 75 2.55 10.75 11.19
N GLY A 76 1.23 10.79 11.01
CA GLY A 76 0.42 12.00 11.19
C GLY A 76 0.55 13.06 10.09
N CYS A 77 1.32 12.78 9.03
CA CYS A 77 1.44 13.67 7.88
C CYS A 77 0.50 13.24 6.75
N GLN A 78 -0.16 14.23 6.16
CA GLN A 78 -0.99 14.00 4.97
C GLN A 78 -0.17 13.32 3.88
N SER A 79 -0.61 12.11 3.49
CA SER A 79 0.12 11.30 2.52
C SER A 79 -0.83 10.50 1.63
N TYR A 80 -0.36 10.17 0.44
CA TYR A 80 -1.11 9.35 -0.50
C TYR A 80 -0.27 8.19 -0.99
N GLN A 81 -0.86 7.01 -1.00
CA GLN A 81 -0.25 5.81 -1.59
C GLN A 81 -0.77 5.62 -3.02
N SER A 82 0.14 5.54 -3.99
CA SER A 82 -0.20 5.08 -5.34
C SER A 82 -0.61 3.61 -5.27
N ALA A 83 -1.85 3.31 -5.58
CA ALA A 83 -2.48 2.00 -5.40
C ALA A 83 -3.41 1.65 -6.57
N ASP A 84 -3.72 0.36 -6.69
CA ASP A 84 -4.72 -0.20 -7.62
C ASP A 84 -4.50 0.22 -9.10
N THR A 85 -3.24 0.39 -9.50
CA THR A 85 -2.89 0.76 -10.87
C THR A 85 -3.02 -0.45 -11.80
N ALA A 86 -3.96 -0.40 -12.71
CA ALA A 86 -4.27 -1.45 -13.66
C ALA A 86 -4.49 -0.92 -15.07
N VAL A 87 -4.03 -1.63 -16.09
CA VAL A 87 -4.35 -1.40 -17.50
C VAL A 87 -4.70 -2.74 -18.12
N ILE A 88 -5.87 -2.84 -18.76
CA ILE A 88 -6.34 -4.04 -19.46
C ILE A 88 -5.30 -4.43 -20.52
N GLU A 89 -5.04 -5.72 -20.64
CA GLU A 89 -3.92 -6.24 -21.44
C GLU A 89 -3.93 -5.77 -22.89
N SER A 90 -5.09 -5.78 -23.54
CA SER A 90 -5.27 -5.32 -24.92
C SER A 90 -4.97 -3.83 -25.13
N SER A 91 -4.97 -3.03 -24.06
CA SER A 91 -4.75 -1.58 -24.11
C SER A 91 -3.38 -1.16 -23.59
N ARG A 92 -2.51 -2.13 -23.28
CA ARG A 92 -1.12 -1.83 -22.86
C ARG A 92 -0.28 -1.32 -24.01
N GLY A 93 0.84 -0.64 -23.67
CA GLY A 93 1.75 -0.08 -24.66
C GLY A 93 1.32 1.27 -25.27
N GLN A 94 0.14 1.77 -24.95
CA GLN A 94 -0.42 3.03 -25.46
C GLN A 94 -0.16 4.26 -24.56
N GLY A 95 0.66 4.12 -23.52
CA GLY A 95 0.99 5.22 -22.60
C GLY A 95 -0.07 5.51 -21.53
N ILE A 96 -1.16 4.74 -21.46
CA ILE A 96 -2.29 4.92 -20.52
C ILE A 96 -1.81 5.02 -19.08
N PHE A 97 -0.91 4.12 -18.65
CA PHE A 97 -0.32 4.15 -17.32
C PHE A 97 0.26 5.53 -16.98
N THR A 98 1.10 6.07 -17.87
CA THR A 98 1.75 7.37 -17.66
C THR A 98 0.74 8.52 -17.63
N MET A 99 -0.29 8.47 -18.46
CA MET A 99 -1.34 9.48 -18.48
C MET A 99 -2.15 9.47 -17.19
N MET A 100 -2.58 8.30 -16.71
CA MET A 100 -3.29 8.18 -15.43
C MET A 100 -2.46 8.68 -14.25
N VAL A 101 -1.17 8.30 -14.18
CA VAL A 101 -0.28 8.78 -13.11
C VAL A 101 -0.13 10.30 -13.14
N LYS A 102 0.04 10.91 -14.30
CA LYS A 102 0.09 12.38 -14.44
C LYS A 102 -1.22 13.04 -14.01
N GLU A 103 -2.34 12.46 -14.42
CA GLU A 103 -3.67 12.97 -14.09
C GLU A 103 -3.94 12.95 -12.58
N LYS A 104 -3.70 11.82 -11.89
CA LYS A 104 -3.90 11.77 -10.44
C LYS A 104 -2.98 12.73 -9.67
N LEU A 105 -1.74 12.91 -10.15
CA LEU A 105 -0.80 13.85 -9.53
C LEU A 105 -1.24 15.30 -9.69
N SER A 106 -1.93 15.65 -10.77
CA SER A 106 -2.45 17.01 -11.02
C SER A 106 -3.51 17.43 -9.99
N ARG A 107 -4.15 16.46 -9.33
CA ARG A 107 -5.15 16.71 -8.28
C ARG A 107 -4.51 17.12 -6.94
N ILE A 108 -3.26 16.75 -6.71
CA ILE A 108 -2.53 17.07 -5.49
C ILE A 108 -1.76 18.38 -5.68
N LYS A 109 -2.26 19.44 -5.08
CA LYS A 109 -1.73 20.82 -5.25
C LYS A 109 -0.77 21.23 -4.13
N ASP A 110 -0.80 20.52 -3.02
CA ASP A 110 0.05 20.76 -1.85
C ASP A 110 1.34 19.92 -1.88
N ASP A 111 2.14 20.03 -0.82
CA ASP A 111 3.38 19.27 -0.63
C ASP A 111 3.15 17.91 0.03
N SER A 112 1.95 17.34 -0.07
CA SER A 112 1.65 16.02 0.47
C SER A 112 2.64 14.98 -0.06
N LEU A 113 3.07 14.12 0.84
CA LEU A 113 3.91 12.99 0.46
C LEU A 113 3.13 11.99 -0.39
N ILE A 114 3.68 11.63 -1.53
CA ILE A 114 3.12 10.57 -2.37
C ILE A 114 4.14 9.44 -2.47
N TYR A 115 3.71 8.22 -2.13
CA TYR A 115 4.56 7.04 -2.12
C TYR A 115 3.84 5.83 -2.75
N GLY A 116 4.54 4.73 -2.94
CA GLY A 116 3.93 3.50 -3.42
C GLY A 116 4.87 2.30 -3.39
N PHE A 117 4.28 1.12 -3.55
CA PHE A 117 4.99 -0.16 -3.59
C PHE A 117 4.75 -0.80 -4.96
N PRO A 118 5.52 -0.39 -5.99
CA PRO A 118 5.30 -0.87 -7.35
C PRO A 118 5.66 -2.34 -7.48
N ASN A 119 4.89 -3.06 -8.27
CA ASN A 119 5.22 -4.39 -8.69
C ASN A 119 6.26 -4.36 -9.84
N ARG A 120 6.72 -5.53 -10.27
CA ARG A 120 7.72 -5.68 -11.34
C ARG A 120 7.33 -4.98 -12.66
N ASN A 121 6.03 -4.91 -12.94
CA ASN A 121 5.53 -4.35 -14.20
C ASN A 121 5.43 -2.82 -14.16
N SER A 122 5.00 -2.25 -13.05
CA SER A 122 4.80 -0.81 -12.89
C SER A 122 6.08 -0.06 -12.50
N PHE A 123 7.03 -0.72 -11.84
CA PHE A 123 8.28 -0.12 -11.37
C PHE A 123 9.05 0.66 -12.45
N PRO A 124 9.32 0.10 -13.65
CA PRO A 124 10.06 0.84 -14.69
C PRO A 124 9.34 2.10 -15.17
N GLY A 125 8.00 2.12 -15.09
CA GLY A 125 7.20 3.28 -15.47
C GLY A 125 7.39 4.44 -14.49
N PHE A 126 7.35 4.17 -13.18
CA PHE A 126 7.61 5.18 -12.16
C PHE A 126 9.04 5.72 -12.22
N GLU A 127 10.02 4.85 -12.40
CA GLU A 127 11.42 5.24 -12.53
C GLU A 127 11.65 6.19 -13.73
N LYS A 128 11.07 5.87 -14.90
CA LYS A 128 11.09 6.74 -16.08
C LYS A 128 10.43 8.10 -15.87
N MET A 129 9.44 8.19 -14.99
CA MET A 129 8.78 9.45 -14.62
C MET A 129 9.54 10.23 -13.54
N GLY A 130 10.73 9.78 -13.14
CA GLY A 130 11.60 10.51 -12.20
C GLY A 130 11.24 10.33 -10.73
N TRP A 131 10.47 9.29 -10.37
CA TRP A 131 10.20 8.99 -8.98
C TRP A 131 11.48 8.49 -8.28
N THR A 132 11.68 8.93 -7.04
CA THR A 132 12.78 8.43 -6.21
C THR A 132 12.50 6.98 -5.80
N VAL A 133 13.51 6.12 -5.96
CA VAL A 133 13.41 4.70 -5.65
C VAL A 133 14.16 4.40 -4.36
N GLY A 134 13.48 3.77 -3.42
CA GLY A 134 14.09 3.14 -2.24
C GLY A 134 13.87 1.63 -2.25
N ARG A 135 14.41 0.93 -1.26
CA ARG A 135 14.27 -0.52 -1.12
C ARG A 135 14.06 -0.92 0.33
N MET A 136 13.20 -1.90 0.54
CA MET A 136 13.01 -2.56 1.82
C MET A 136 13.50 -4.00 1.76
N TYR A 137 14.24 -4.40 2.77
CA TYR A 137 14.84 -5.72 2.89
C TYR A 137 14.14 -6.53 3.97
N LYS A 138 13.74 -7.76 3.64
CA LYS A 138 13.19 -8.68 4.60
C LYS A 138 14.32 -9.41 5.30
N SER A 139 14.40 -9.25 6.60
CA SER A 139 15.48 -9.78 7.45
C SER A 139 14.95 -10.67 8.56
N LEU A 140 15.80 -11.57 9.05
CA LEU A 140 15.54 -12.31 10.27
C LEU A 140 15.81 -11.43 11.47
N PHE A 141 14.98 -11.54 12.47
CA PHE A 141 15.12 -10.83 13.72
C PHE A 141 16.26 -11.43 14.54
N SER A 142 17.35 -10.71 14.67
CA SER A 142 18.55 -11.24 15.33
C SER A 142 18.86 -10.63 16.70
N CYS A 143 18.19 -9.54 17.12
CA CYS A 143 18.63 -8.79 18.30
C CYS A 143 17.50 -8.13 19.09
N LYS A 144 17.72 -8.01 20.40
CA LYS A 144 16.88 -7.30 21.35
C LYS A 144 16.83 -5.79 21.08
N SER A 145 17.95 -5.22 20.63
CA SER A 145 18.08 -3.78 20.30
C SER A 145 17.13 -3.30 19.20
N PHE A 146 16.82 -4.14 18.23
CA PHE A 146 15.86 -3.78 17.19
C PHE A 146 14.46 -3.45 17.73
N LEU A 147 14.03 -4.14 18.81
CA LEU A 147 12.73 -3.90 19.44
C LEU A 147 12.66 -2.53 20.15
N GLU A 148 13.80 -1.99 20.52
CA GLU A 148 13.94 -0.76 21.28
C GLU A 148 14.25 0.45 20.38
N GLU A 149 14.96 0.23 19.26
CA GLU A 149 15.49 1.28 18.39
C GLU A 149 14.60 1.60 17.18
N CYS A 150 13.67 0.71 16.83
CA CYS A 150 12.82 0.95 15.66
C CYS A 150 11.54 1.68 16.02
N ASP A 151 11.32 2.77 15.35
CA ASP A 151 10.00 3.43 15.26
C ASP A 151 9.06 2.62 14.37
N ILE A 152 8.67 1.45 14.89
CA ILE A 152 7.77 0.49 14.26
C ILE A 152 6.34 0.62 14.79
N MET A 153 6.03 1.71 15.48
CA MET A 153 4.68 1.98 15.97
C MET A 153 3.72 2.14 14.82
N ILE A 154 2.74 1.27 14.79
CA ILE A 154 1.63 1.39 13.87
C ILE A 154 0.71 2.49 14.42
N ASP A 155 0.29 3.38 13.55
CA ASP A 155 -0.73 4.37 13.81
C ASP A 155 -2.03 3.66 14.24
N ASP A 156 -2.64 4.11 15.36
CA ASP A 156 -3.85 3.48 15.92
C ASP A 156 -5.04 3.56 14.98
N VAL A 157 -5.16 4.66 14.22
CA VAL A 157 -6.20 4.81 13.20
C VAL A 157 -6.05 3.72 12.15
N TYR A 158 -4.82 3.50 11.66
CA TYR A 158 -4.52 2.47 10.69
C TYR A 158 -4.76 1.06 11.24
N ALA A 159 -4.34 0.80 12.47
CA ALA A 159 -4.52 -0.49 13.12
C ALA A 159 -6.01 -0.84 13.27
N ASN A 160 -6.82 0.12 13.74
CA ASN A 160 -8.25 -0.08 13.97
C ASN A 160 -9.08 -0.16 12.69
N TRP A 161 -8.71 0.62 11.68
CA TRP A 161 -9.47 0.69 10.44
C TRP A 161 -9.01 -0.35 9.41
N TRP A 162 -7.72 -0.36 9.08
CA TRP A 162 -7.20 -1.16 7.98
C TRP A 162 -6.76 -2.56 8.37
N LEU A 163 -6.08 -2.71 9.52
CA LEU A 163 -5.54 -4.01 9.94
C LEU A 163 -6.56 -4.87 10.68
N LYS A 164 -7.44 -4.30 11.50
CA LYS A 164 -8.42 -5.04 12.29
C LYS A 164 -9.34 -5.95 11.48
N PRO A 165 -9.87 -5.55 10.31
CA PRO A 165 -10.70 -6.44 9.49
C PRO A 165 -9.91 -7.58 8.85
N GLN A 166 -8.57 -7.48 8.79
CA GLN A 166 -7.75 -8.44 8.07
C GLN A 166 -7.62 -9.76 8.83
N LYS A 167 -7.95 -10.87 8.16
CA LYS A 167 -7.80 -12.21 8.73
C LYS A 167 -6.33 -12.59 8.89
N GLY A 168 -6.03 -13.34 9.95
CA GLY A 168 -4.71 -13.94 10.18
C GLY A 168 -3.68 -13.04 10.86
N LEU A 169 -4.05 -11.83 11.28
CA LEU A 169 -3.23 -11.04 12.18
C LEU A 169 -3.37 -11.56 13.61
N LEU A 170 -2.23 -11.67 14.28
CA LEU A 170 -2.07 -12.16 15.64
C LEU A 170 -1.22 -11.17 16.43
N CYS A 171 -1.33 -11.19 17.75
CA CYS A 171 -0.49 -10.39 18.63
C CYS A 171 0.53 -11.29 19.34
N ILE A 172 1.77 -10.84 19.46
CA ILE A 172 2.78 -11.40 20.37
C ILE A 172 3.23 -10.33 21.35
N ARG A 173 3.48 -10.76 22.59
CA ARG A 173 4.08 -9.92 23.63
C ARG A 173 5.55 -10.27 23.81
N LYS A 174 6.40 -9.23 23.87
CA LYS A 174 7.84 -9.36 24.18
C LYS A 174 8.21 -8.29 25.22
N GLY A 175 8.36 -8.72 26.48
CA GLY A 175 8.52 -7.79 27.60
C GLY A 175 7.30 -6.90 27.76
N GLU A 176 7.49 -5.60 27.64
CA GLU A 176 6.43 -4.58 27.71
C GLU A 176 5.85 -4.21 26.35
N TYR A 177 6.39 -4.75 25.26
CA TYR A 177 6.01 -4.42 23.90
C TYR A 177 5.03 -5.43 23.29
N TYR A 178 4.11 -4.92 22.48
CA TYR A 178 3.13 -5.71 21.71
C TYR A 178 3.37 -5.53 20.23
N PHE A 179 3.38 -6.66 19.49
CA PHE A 179 3.62 -6.66 18.04
C PHE A 179 2.52 -7.40 17.32
N LEU A 180 1.99 -6.78 16.25
CA LEU A 180 1.16 -7.50 15.30
C LEU A 180 2.04 -8.32 14.37
N VAL A 181 1.64 -9.56 14.15
CA VAL A 181 2.40 -10.52 13.34
C VAL A 181 1.49 -11.32 12.43
N ARG A 182 2.04 -11.75 11.29
CA ARG A 182 1.46 -12.79 10.43
C ARG A 182 2.24 -14.08 10.59
N LYS A 183 1.59 -15.14 11.05
CA LYS A 183 2.19 -16.46 11.20
C LYS A 183 2.22 -17.20 9.87
N LYS A 184 3.37 -17.73 9.48
CA LYS A 184 3.47 -18.63 8.34
C LYS A 184 2.93 -20.01 8.68
N VAL A 185 1.95 -20.49 7.90
CA VAL A 185 1.33 -21.82 8.12
C VAL A 185 2.40 -22.91 8.05
N GLY A 186 2.35 -23.85 9.02
CA GLY A 186 3.26 -24.99 9.10
C GLY A 186 4.70 -24.68 9.50
N LYS A 187 5.02 -23.43 9.89
CA LYS A 187 6.39 -23.05 10.32
C LYS A 187 6.36 -22.21 11.60
N PRO A 188 7.38 -22.30 12.45
CA PRO A 188 7.52 -21.42 13.62
C PRO A 188 8.05 -20.03 13.21
N LEU A 189 7.51 -19.48 12.13
CA LEU A 189 7.94 -18.24 11.53
C LEU A 189 6.80 -17.22 11.58
N CYS A 190 7.05 -16.06 12.16
CA CYS A 190 6.13 -14.93 12.18
C CYS A 190 6.77 -13.72 11.52
N HIS A 191 6.02 -13.07 10.63
CA HIS A 191 6.40 -11.78 10.07
C HIS A 191 5.86 -10.67 10.96
N VAL A 192 6.74 -9.82 11.47
CA VAL A 192 6.35 -8.64 12.26
C VAL A 192 5.82 -7.59 11.32
N VAL A 193 4.55 -7.22 11.53
CA VAL A 193 3.90 -6.12 10.82
C VAL A 193 4.29 -4.80 11.46
N GLY A 194 4.20 -4.69 12.78
CA GLY A 194 4.65 -3.53 13.53
C GLY A 194 4.32 -3.62 15.01
N ARG A 195 4.74 -2.62 15.76
CA ARG A 195 4.42 -2.45 17.18
C ARG A 195 3.12 -1.70 17.34
N VAL A 196 2.34 -2.09 18.31
CA VAL A 196 1.11 -1.41 18.72
C VAL A 196 1.13 -1.18 20.23
N ASP A 197 0.30 -0.29 20.71
CA ASP A 197 0.10 -0.14 22.14
C ASP A 197 -0.70 -1.32 22.74
N ARG A 198 -0.85 -1.30 24.07
CA ARG A 198 -1.55 -2.36 24.79
C ARG A 198 -3.05 -2.39 24.45
N GLU A 199 -3.67 -1.26 24.25
CA GLU A 199 -5.10 -1.15 23.95
C GLU A 199 -5.42 -1.76 22.61
N VAL A 200 -4.71 -1.34 21.57
CA VAL A 200 -4.82 -1.92 20.22
C VAL A 200 -4.50 -3.41 20.21
N ALA A 201 -3.49 -3.84 20.98
CA ALA A 201 -3.11 -5.26 21.06
C ALA A 201 -4.26 -6.17 21.51
N THR A 202 -5.16 -5.67 22.39
CA THR A 202 -6.33 -6.45 22.86
C THR A 202 -7.36 -6.78 21.79
N LEU A 203 -7.29 -6.11 20.64
CA LEU A 203 -8.20 -6.34 19.52
C LEU A 203 -7.81 -7.59 18.69
N TYR A 204 -6.62 -8.16 18.96
CA TYR A 204 -6.06 -9.27 18.18
C TYR A 204 -5.81 -10.50 19.05
N PRO A 205 -6.01 -11.71 18.51
CA PRO A 205 -5.70 -12.93 19.25
C PRO A 205 -4.22 -12.99 19.64
N GLU A 206 -3.92 -13.15 20.95
CA GLU A 206 -2.56 -13.33 21.42
C GLU A 206 -2.07 -14.78 21.17
N ILE A 207 -0.86 -14.92 20.64
CA ILE A 207 -0.18 -16.21 20.51
C ILE A 207 1.05 -16.26 21.41
N LYS A 208 1.26 -17.43 22.04
CA LYS A 208 2.42 -17.72 22.88
C LYS A 208 3.30 -18.78 22.23
N GLY A 209 4.59 -18.73 22.48
CA GLY A 209 5.55 -19.70 21.98
C GLY A 209 6.86 -19.08 21.52
N LEU A 210 7.75 -19.95 21.01
CA LEU A 210 9.01 -19.56 20.40
C LEU A 210 8.80 -19.45 18.89
N PHE A 211 9.03 -18.25 18.34
CA PHE A 211 8.91 -17.98 16.93
C PHE A 211 10.17 -17.32 16.40
N ILE A 212 10.54 -17.69 15.17
CA ILE A 212 11.51 -16.95 14.38
C ILE A 212 10.77 -15.74 13.80
N LEU A 213 11.24 -14.55 14.14
CA LEU A 213 10.62 -13.32 13.65
C LEU A 213 11.33 -12.82 12.39
N THR A 214 10.57 -12.32 11.44
CA THR A 214 11.06 -11.60 10.27
C THR A 214 10.45 -10.22 10.23
N TYR A 215 11.16 -9.26 9.65
CA TYR A 215 10.71 -7.87 9.54
C TYR A 215 11.24 -7.25 8.24
N PHE A 216 10.66 -6.12 7.84
CA PHE A 216 11.21 -5.28 6.77
C PHE A 216 12.03 -4.12 7.35
N SER A 217 13.09 -3.73 6.67
CA SER A 217 13.97 -2.63 7.02
C SER A 217 14.50 -1.96 5.76
N ASN A 218 14.72 -0.65 5.81
CA ASN A 218 15.37 0.11 4.73
C ASN A 218 16.88 -0.21 4.64
N THR A 219 17.47 -0.76 5.70
CA THR A 219 18.88 -1.12 5.75
C THR A 219 19.05 -2.62 5.53
N PRO A 220 19.93 -3.05 4.60
CA PRO A 220 20.19 -4.47 4.39
C PRO A 220 20.92 -5.07 5.59
N SER A 221 20.36 -6.13 6.16
CA SER A 221 20.98 -6.93 7.22
C SER A 221 21.79 -8.09 6.61
N LEU A 222 22.79 -8.56 7.35
CA LEU A 222 23.53 -9.79 6.99
C LEU A 222 22.61 -11.02 6.90
N LEU A 223 21.53 -11.05 7.67
CA LEU A 223 20.53 -12.13 7.71
C LEU A 223 19.30 -11.81 6.84
N ARG A 224 19.49 -11.09 5.74
CA ARG A 224 18.39 -10.77 4.82
C ARG A 224 17.90 -12.02 4.08
N MET A 225 16.59 -12.05 3.85
CA MET A 225 15.92 -13.14 3.14
C MET A 225 15.67 -12.84 1.65
N ASN A 226 15.79 -11.57 1.25
CA ASN A 226 15.61 -11.12 -0.13
C ASN A 226 16.79 -10.24 -0.57
N ASP A 227 17.66 -10.75 -1.41
CA ASP A 227 18.89 -10.05 -1.82
C ASP A 227 18.63 -8.75 -2.58
N LYS A 228 17.54 -8.69 -3.35
CA LYS A 228 17.22 -7.52 -4.19
C LYS A 228 16.39 -6.46 -3.48
N GLY A 229 15.83 -6.79 -2.31
CA GLY A 229 14.86 -5.93 -1.64
C GLY A 229 13.54 -5.77 -2.41
N MET A 230 12.53 -5.22 -1.75
CA MET A 230 11.27 -4.81 -2.34
C MET A 230 11.34 -3.32 -2.65
N PRO A 231 11.07 -2.87 -3.89
CA PRO A 231 11.15 -1.46 -4.21
C PRO A 231 9.97 -0.70 -3.59
N PHE A 232 10.23 0.51 -3.14
CA PHE A 232 9.22 1.53 -2.91
C PHE A 232 9.59 2.80 -3.68
N ILE A 233 8.62 3.67 -3.93
CA ILE A 233 8.78 4.88 -4.71
C ILE A 233 8.25 6.09 -3.94
N LEU A 234 8.90 7.25 -4.15
CA LEU A 234 8.53 8.53 -3.59
C LEU A 234 8.44 9.58 -4.70
N TYR A 235 7.40 10.39 -4.67
CA TYR A 235 7.24 11.51 -5.59
C TYR A 235 7.72 12.82 -4.95
N LYS A 236 8.66 13.52 -5.61
CA LYS A 236 9.26 14.80 -5.19
C LYS A 236 10.03 14.81 -3.85
N ARG A 237 9.90 13.80 -3.01
CA ARG A 237 10.57 13.70 -1.70
C ARG A 237 11.65 12.63 -1.76
N ARG A 238 12.82 12.91 -1.14
CA ARG A 238 13.99 12.00 -1.15
C ARG A 238 14.42 11.56 0.24
N ASP A 239 13.98 12.29 1.25
CA ASP A 239 14.44 12.26 2.63
C ASP A 239 13.48 11.57 3.59
N VAL A 240 12.43 10.93 3.06
CA VAL A 240 11.40 10.28 3.88
C VAL A 240 11.61 8.77 3.92
N GLU A 241 11.72 8.22 5.11
CA GLU A 241 11.67 6.79 5.34
C GLU A 241 10.21 6.32 5.39
N ILE A 242 9.90 5.30 4.58
CA ILE A 242 8.58 4.68 4.61
C ILE A 242 8.57 3.63 5.73
N PRO A 243 7.67 3.75 6.71
CA PRO A 243 7.50 2.74 7.73
C PRO A 243 7.17 1.39 7.09
N TYR A 244 7.89 0.34 7.44
CA TYR A 244 7.75 -0.97 6.78
C TYR A 244 6.39 -1.64 7.00
N TRP A 245 5.65 -1.28 8.05
CA TRP A 245 4.30 -1.78 8.25
C TRP A 245 3.30 -1.31 7.19
N LYS A 246 3.60 -0.24 6.45
CA LYS A 246 2.78 0.20 5.31
C LYS A 246 2.82 -0.79 4.13
N ILE A 247 3.79 -1.69 4.06
CA ILE A 247 3.82 -2.78 3.06
C ILE A 247 2.60 -3.69 3.21
N ASP A 248 2.09 -3.86 4.41
CA ASP A 248 0.89 -4.69 4.65
C ASP A 248 -0.39 -4.10 4.03
N SER A 249 -0.31 -2.90 3.46
CA SER A 249 -1.38 -2.27 2.69
C SER A 249 -1.37 -2.64 1.20
N VAL A 250 -0.47 -3.53 0.78
CA VAL A 250 -0.30 -3.95 -0.63
C VAL A 250 -0.92 -5.30 -0.90
#